data_6e9417d60daca684b99522b8af7d9b64
#
_entry.id   6e9417d60daca684b99522b8af7d9b64
#
_cell.length_a   1.000
_cell.length_b   1.000
_cell.length_c   1.000
_cell.angle_alpha   90.00
_cell.angle_beta   90.00
_cell.angle_gamma   90.00
#
_symmetry.space_group_name_H-M   'P 1'
#
loop_
_entity.id
_entity.type
_entity.pdbx_description
1 polymer ?
#
loop_
_entity_poly.entity_id
_entity_poly.type
_entity_poly.pdbx_seq_one_letter_code
_entity_poly.pdbx_strand_id
1 'polypeptide(L)'
;MENFREFIYTKCLDFSIRIARLYTYLQENKKEFVFSKQILRSGTSIGANLAEAQYGISRKDFLSKSYISLKETAETMYWLEILRRADYLKEDEFLSIYNDCEELKKLFMSITKTTKNSMNNNKKQPTSNSQLPTPNSKLLTPNS
;
A
#
# COMPACT_ATOMS: atom_id res chain seq x y z
N MET A 1 -20.98 -2.11 -9.18
CA MET A 1 -19.62 -2.66 -9.34
C MET A 1 -18.65 -1.80 -8.55
N GLU A 2 -17.95 -2.43 -7.61
CA GLU A 2 -16.94 -1.75 -6.80
C GLU A 2 -15.82 -1.27 -7.71
N ASN A 3 -15.43 0.01 -7.63
CA ASN A 3 -14.31 0.49 -8.42
C ASN A 3 -12.98 0.08 -7.76
N PHE A 4 -11.91 0.15 -8.54
CA PHE A 4 -10.59 -0.28 -8.08
C PHE A 4 -10.09 0.53 -6.88
N ARG A 5 -10.47 1.81 -6.78
CA ARG A 5 -10.10 2.67 -5.63
C ARG A 5 -10.71 2.16 -4.34
N GLU A 6 -11.98 1.83 -4.36
CA GLU A 6 -12.68 1.27 -3.20
C GLU A 6 -12.08 -0.09 -2.83
N PHE A 7 -11.80 -0.92 -3.83
CA PHE A 7 -11.21 -2.23 -3.65
C PHE A 7 -9.87 -2.15 -2.91
N ILE A 8 -8.94 -1.33 -3.42
CA ILE A 8 -7.62 -1.22 -2.81
C ILE A 8 -7.67 -0.51 -1.46
N TYR A 9 -8.54 0.50 -1.31
CA TYR A 9 -8.74 1.18 -0.04
C TYR A 9 -9.22 0.19 1.03
N THR A 10 -10.22 -0.62 0.70
CA THR A 10 -10.75 -1.64 1.61
C THR A 10 -9.68 -2.66 2.00
N LYS A 11 -8.87 -3.10 1.05
CA LYS A 11 -7.76 -4.02 1.32
C LYS A 11 -6.72 -3.40 2.26
N CYS A 12 -6.39 -2.14 2.06
CA CYS A 12 -5.46 -1.42 2.93
C CYS A 12 -6.02 -1.25 4.34
N LEU A 13 -7.31 -0.92 4.43
CA LEU A 13 -7.98 -0.76 5.72
C LEU A 13 -8.02 -2.07 6.48
N ASP A 14 -8.43 -3.16 5.82
CA ASP A 14 -8.46 -4.49 6.44
C ASP A 14 -7.07 -4.91 6.92
N PHE A 15 -6.06 -4.65 6.13
CA PHE A 15 -4.67 -4.95 6.51
C PHE A 15 -4.25 -4.10 7.71
N SER A 16 -4.56 -2.81 7.72
CA SER A 16 -4.27 -1.92 8.85
C SER A 16 -4.91 -2.41 10.14
N ILE A 17 -6.14 -2.94 10.08
CA ILE A 17 -6.83 -3.52 11.22
C ILE A 17 -6.08 -4.77 11.72
N ARG A 18 -5.64 -5.64 10.81
CA ARG A 18 -4.84 -6.81 11.19
C ARG A 18 -3.53 -6.38 11.87
N ILE A 19 -2.87 -5.37 11.35
CA ILE A 19 -1.63 -4.83 11.93
C ILE A 19 -1.89 -4.26 13.33
N ALA A 20 -2.99 -3.54 13.52
CA ALA A 20 -3.38 -3.02 14.84
C ALA A 20 -3.60 -4.15 15.85
N ARG A 21 -4.23 -5.24 15.43
CA ARG A 21 -4.44 -6.43 16.27
C ARG A 21 -3.11 -7.14 16.57
N LEU A 22 -2.23 -7.23 15.60
CA LEU A 22 -0.89 -7.77 15.79
C LEU A 22 -0.11 -6.95 16.80
N TYR A 23 -0.18 -5.62 16.70
CA TYR A 23 0.45 -4.70 17.65
C TYR A 23 -0.01 -5.01 19.09
N THR A 24 -1.32 -5.10 19.30
CA THR A 24 -1.88 -5.40 20.62
C THR A 24 -1.41 -6.76 21.14
N TYR A 25 -1.44 -7.78 20.28
CA TYR A 25 -0.97 -9.13 20.63
C TYR A 25 0.50 -9.14 21.05
N LEU A 26 1.35 -8.46 20.27
CA LEU A 26 2.78 -8.41 20.59
C LEU A 26 3.04 -7.72 21.92
N GLN A 27 2.34 -6.64 22.20
CA GLN A 27 2.50 -5.93 23.46
C GLN A 27 1.96 -6.73 24.67
N GLU A 28 0.76 -7.25 24.55
CA GLU A 28 0.10 -7.91 25.67
C GLU A 28 0.60 -9.34 25.92
N ASN A 29 0.79 -10.11 24.87
CA ASN A 29 1.11 -11.54 24.98
C ASN A 29 2.61 -11.82 24.88
N LYS A 30 3.35 -11.03 24.13
CA LYS A 30 4.78 -11.24 23.90
C LYS A 30 5.67 -10.25 24.62
N LYS A 31 5.10 -9.20 25.20
CA LYS A 31 5.84 -8.11 25.85
C LYS A 31 6.90 -7.51 24.93
N GLU A 32 6.59 -7.44 23.65
CA GLU A 32 7.45 -6.85 22.64
C GLU A 32 6.98 -5.41 22.36
N PHE A 33 7.86 -4.42 22.57
CA PHE A 33 7.48 -3.01 22.56
C PHE A 33 8.24 -2.17 21.54
N VAL A 34 9.17 -2.76 20.81
CA VAL A 34 10.02 -2.06 19.84
C VAL A 34 9.57 -2.32 18.41
N PHE A 35 9.62 -3.58 17.98
CA PHE A 35 9.22 -3.96 16.61
C PHE A 35 7.73 -3.78 16.39
N SER A 36 6.93 -3.99 17.43
CA SER A 36 5.48 -3.77 17.37
C SER A 36 5.13 -2.35 16.95
N LYS A 37 5.84 -1.36 17.48
CA LYS A 37 5.63 0.06 17.12
C LYS A 37 6.06 0.34 15.68
N GLN A 38 7.16 -0.25 15.23
CA GLN A 38 7.64 -0.08 13.87
C GLN A 38 6.67 -0.67 12.85
N ILE A 39 6.16 -1.88 13.11
CA ILE A 39 5.22 -2.51 12.20
C ILE A 39 3.86 -1.81 12.21
N LEU A 40 3.42 -1.30 13.35
CA LEU A 40 2.20 -0.50 13.42
C LEU A 40 2.32 0.73 12.51
N ARG A 41 3.42 1.46 12.62
CA ARG A 41 3.68 2.65 11.80
C ARG A 41 3.71 2.31 10.31
N SER A 42 4.56 1.35 9.91
CA SER A 42 4.72 1.02 8.49
C SER A 42 3.47 0.39 7.89
N GLY A 43 2.86 -0.56 8.61
CA GLY A 43 1.70 -1.29 8.10
C GLY A 43 0.46 -0.42 7.93
N THR A 44 0.25 0.55 8.81
CA THR A 44 -0.88 1.50 8.68
C THR A 44 -0.57 2.63 7.70
N SER A 45 0.71 2.93 7.47
CA SER A 45 1.11 3.97 6.51
C SER A 45 0.80 3.61 5.07
N ILE A 46 0.69 2.33 4.75
CA ILE A 46 0.33 1.87 3.41
C ILE A 46 -1.01 2.49 2.99
N GLY A 47 -2.03 2.28 3.78
CA GLY A 47 -3.37 2.81 3.51
C GLY A 47 -3.48 4.31 3.73
N ALA A 48 -2.77 4.86 4.72
CA ALA A 48 -2.78 6.28 5.00
C ALA A 48 -2.25 7.09 3.81
N ASN A 49 -1.17 6.64 3.18
CA ASN A 49 -0.62 7.31 1.99
C ASN A 49 -1.55 7.17 0.78
N LEU A 50 -2.22 6.03 0.62
CA LEU A 50 -3.22 5.88 -0.43
C LEU A 50 -4.39 6.85 -0.21
N ALA A 51 -4.87 6.98 1.02
CA ALA A 51 -5.94 7.91 1.35
C ALA A 51 -5.56 9.36 0.99
N GLU A 52 -4.33 9.75 1.32
CA GLU A 52 -3.81 11.07 0.95
C GLU A 52 -3.65 11.23 -0.56
N ALA A 53 -3.22 10.19 -1.26
CA ALA A 53 -3.03 10.21 -2.72
C ALA A 53 -4.33 10.54 -3.46
N GLN A 54 -5.47 10.11 -2.92
CA GLN A 54 -6.78 10.38 -3.54
C GLN A 54 -7.15 11.86 -3.51
N TYR A 55 -6.55 12.63 -2.62
CA TYR A 55 -6.76 14.08 -2.51
C TYR A 55 -5.60 14.88 -3.09
N GLY A 56 -4.68 14.22 -3.80
CA GLY A 56 -3.57 14.88 -4.47
C GLY A 56 -4.04 15.79 -5.60
N ILE A 57 -3.33 16.89 -5.81
CA ILE A 57 -3.67 17.90 -6.80
C ILE A 57 -3.19 17.57 -8.22
N SER A 58 -2.36 16.53 -8.37
CA SER A 58 -1.80 16.14 -9.66
C SER A 58 -1.52 14.64 -9.71
N ARG A 59 -1.31 14.13 -10.95
CA ARG A 59 -0.83 12.74 -11.15
C ARG A 59 0.53 12.50 -10.51
N LYS A 60 1.38 13.52 -10.53
CA LYS A 60 2.70 13.44 -9.91
C LYS A 60 2.58 13.22 -8.41
N ASP A 61 1.67 13.93 -7.75
CA ASP A 61 1.41 13.73 -6.33
C ASP A 61 0.87 12.35 -6.05
N PHE A 62 -0.09 11.88 -6.86
CA PHE A 62 -0.64 10.53 -6.75
C PHE A 62 0.46 9.48 -6.89
N LEU A 63 1.32 9.62 -7.89
CA LEU A 63 2.44 8.70 -8.13
C LEU A 63 3.41 8.71 -6.95
N SER A 64 3.77 9.90 -6.46
CA SER A 64 4.67 10.06 -5.32
C SER A 64 4.14 9.36 -4.07
N LYS A 65 2.88 9.58 -3.73
CA LYS A 65 2.23 8.93 -2.57
C LYS A 65 2.11 7.43 -2.74
N SER A 66 1.83 6.97 -3.95
CA SER A 66 1.72 5.53 -4.26
C SER A 66 3.08 4.84 -4.11
N TYR A 67 4.18 5.50 -4.48
CA TYR A 67 5.53 4.99 -4.24
C TYR A 67 5.85 4.90 -2.75
N ILE A 68 5.39 5.85 -1.95
CA ILE A 68 5.56 5.78 -0.50
C ILE A 68 4.82 4.57 0.06
N SER A 69 3.56 4.34 -0.37
CA SER A 69 2.82 3.14 0.01
C SER A 69 3.58 1.87 -0.36
N LEU A 70 4.15 1.81 -1.55
CA LEU A 70 4.96 0.67 -2.00
C LEU A 70 6.16 0.43 -1.09
N LYS A 71 6.88 1.48 -0.73
CA LYS A 71 8.02 1.37 0.20
C LYS A 71 7.58 0.88 1.57
N GLU A 72 6.43 1.33 2.06
CA GLU A 72 5.89 0.92 3.35
C GLU A 72 5.50 -0.56 3.35
N THR A 73 5.04 -1.12 2.22
CA THR A 73 4.82 -2.57 2.14
C THR A 73 6.14 -3.34 2.32
N ALA A 74 7.21 -2.89 1.69
CA ALA A 74 8.52 -3.53 1.80
C ALA A 74 9.05 -3.44 3.23
N GLU A 75 8.91 -2.30 3.89
CA GLU A 75 9.34 -2.13 5.29
C GLU A 75 8.52 -3.04 6.22
N THR A 76 7.21 -3.13 6.00
CA THR A 76 6.33 -4.00 6.79
C THR A 76 6.73 -5.46 6.66
N MET A 77 7.05 -5.91 5.44
CA MET A 77 7.53 -7.28 5.19
C MET A 77 8.84 -7.55 5.93
N TYR A 78 9.73 -6.57 5.99
CA TYR A 78 10.97 -6.68 6.74
C TYR A 78 10.72 -6.88 8.25
N TRP A 79 9.85 -6.08 8.85
CA TRP A 79 9.51 -6.24 10.27
C TRP A 79 8.82 -7.58 10.54
N LEU A 80 7.97 -8.06 9.64
CA LEU A 80 7.33 -9.37 9.78
C LEU A 80 8.37 -10.49 9.78
N GLU A 81 9.38 -10.43 8.93
CA GLU A 81 10.45 -11.42 8.91
C GLU A 81 11.26 -11.42 10.20
N ILE A 82 11.55 -10.25 10.76
CA ILE A 82 12.23 -10.15 12.05
C ILE A 82 11.39 -10.81 13.13
N LEU A 83 10.09 -10.50 13.19
CA LEU A 83 9.19 -11.05 14.19
C LEU A 83 9.12 -12.58 14.13
N ARG A 84 9.14 -13.14 12.91
CA ARG A 84 9.16 -14.59 12.74
C ARG A 84 10.49 -15.20 13.19
N ARG A 85 11.59 -14.66 12.70
CA ARG A 85 12.93 -15.22 12.97
C ARG A 85 13.36 -15.03 14.40
N ALA A 86 12.85 -14.02 15.08
CA ALA A 86 13.09 -13.79 16.51
C ALA A 86 12.06 -14.51 17.40
N ASP A 87 11.23 -15.39 16.82
CA ASP A 87 10.29 -16.27 17.52
C ASP A 87 9.12 -15.54 18.19
N TYR A 88 8.77 -14.34 17.73
CA TYR A 88 7.56 -13.65 18.19
C TYR A 88 6.30 -14.09 17.44
N LEU A 89 6.46 -14.63 16.21
CA LEU A 89 5.36 -15.14 15.41
C LEU A 89 5.65 -16.58 14.99
N LYS A 90 4.62 -17.41 15.03
CA LYS A 90 4.67 -18.76 14.46
C LYS A 90 4.62 -18.66 12.94
N GLU A 91 5.06 -19.73 12.27
CA GLU A 91 5.13 -19.74 10.80
C GLU A 91 3.78 -19.51 10.14
N ASP A 92 2.71 -20.15 10.63
CA ASP A 92 1.37 -19.98 10.08
C ASP A 92 0.82 -18.56 10.28
N GLU A 93 1.05 -17.98 11.45
CA GLU A 93 0.69 -16.59 11.75
C GLU A 93 1.44 -15.61 10.82
N PHE A 94 2.75 -15.85 10.67
CA PHE A 94 3.59 -15.05 9.77
C PHE A 94 3.11 -15.13 8.33
N LEU A 95 2.94 -16.33 7.80
CA LEU A 95 2.56 -16.53 6.40
C LEU A 95 1.22 -15.86 6.07
N SER A 96 0.25 -15.96 6.98
CA SER A 96 -1.06 -15.37 6.77
C SER A 96 -0.99 -13.86 6.54
N ILE A 97 -0.31 -13.15 7.43
CA ILE A 97 -0.24 -11.68 7.33
C ILE A 97 0.79 -11.22 6.28
N TYR A 98 1.87 -11.99 6.11
CA TYR A 98 2.88 -11.71 5.09
C TYR A 98 2.31 -11.79 3.68
N ASN A 99 1.49 -12.78 3.42
CA ASN A 99 0.83 -12.93 2.12
C ASN A 99 -0.13 -11.78 1.82
N ASP A 100 -0.83 -11.28 2.83
CA ASP A 100 -1.68 -10.09 2.66
C ASP A 100 -0.86 -8.86 2.32
N CYS A 101 0.29 -8.69 2.98
CA CYS A 101 1.19 -7.57 2.69
C CYS A 101 1.78 -7.68 1.27
N GLU A 102 2.16 -8.88 0.87
CA GLU A 102 2.69 -9.14 -0.48
C GLU A 102 1.65 -8.83 -1.55
N GLU A 103 0.39 -9.15 -1.31
CA GLU A 103 -0.71 -8.80 -2.22
C GLU A 103 -0.80 -7.29 -2.39
N LEU A 104 -0.74 -6.52 -1.30
CA LEU A 104 -0.72 -5.06 -1.36
C LEU A 104 0.49 -4.54 -2.12
N LYS A 105 1.66 -5.12 -1.88
CA LYS A 105 2.88 -4.76 -2.61
C LYS A 105 2.70 -4.90 -4.11
N LYS A 106 2.14 -6.01 -4.56
CA LYS A 106 1.87 -6.27 -5.99
C LYS A 106 0.89 -5.25 -6.57
N LEU A 107 -0.15 -4.91 -5.82
CA LEU A 107 -1.13 -3.91 -6.24
C LEU A 107 -0.47 -2.54 -6.42
N PHE A 108 0.36 -2.10 -5.47
CA PHE A 108 1.05 -0.82 -5.57
C PHE A 108 2.14 -0.82 -6.65
N MET A 109 2.79 -1.95 -6.90
CA MET A 109 3.71 -2.07 -8.03
C MET A 109 2.97 -1.86 -9.36
N SER A 110 1.80 -2.44 -9.50
CA SER A 110 0.96 -2.28 -10.68
C SER A 110 0.50 -0.82 -10.84
N ILE A 111 0.03 -0.20 -9.77
CA ILE A 111 -0.44 1.19 -9.79
C ILE A 111 0.69 2.14 -10.19
N THR A 112 1.85 2.03 -9.56
CA THR A 112 2.99 2.92 -9.84
C THR A 112 3.49 2.76 -11.26
N LYS A 113 3.57 1.52 -11.75
CA LYS A 113 3.97 1.24 -13.13
C LYS A 113 2.99 1.83 -14.14
N THR A 114 1.70 1.60 -13.95
CA THR A 114 0.64 2.09 -14.83
C THR A 114 0.61 3.62 -14.85
N THR A 115 0.68 4.25 -13.69
CA THR A 115 0.67 5.71 -13.58
C THR A 115 1.89 6.33 -14.26
N LYS A 116 3.07 5.76 -14.04
CA LYS A 116 4.31 6.22 -14.66
C LYS A 116 4.25 6.10 -16.18
N ASN A 117 3.77 4.98 -16.70
CA ASN A 117 3.64 4.76 -18.15
C ASN A 117 2.64 5.74 -18.77
N SER A 118 1.52 5.97 -18.11
CA SER A 118 0.52 6.94 -18.56
C SER A 118 1.10 8.35 -18.63
N MET A 119 1.87 8.77 -17.65
CA MET A 119 2.53 10.08 -17.63
C MET A 119 3.58 10.22 -18.75
N ASN A 120 4.35 9.17 -19.01
CA ASN A 120 5.36 9.17 -20.06
C ASN A 120 4.74 9.22 -21.45
N ASN A 121 3.64 8.50 -21.67
CA ASN A 121 2.92 8.53 -22.94
C ASN A 121 2.33 9.93 -23.22
N ASN A 122 1.81 10.58 -22.21
CA ASN A 122 1.28 11.95 -22.36
C ASN A 122 2.38 12.96 -22.72
N LYS A 123 3.62 12.75 -22.29
CA LYS A 123 4.76 13.59 -22.65
C LYS A 123 5.21 13.40 -24.10
N LYS A 124 4.93 12.25 -24.69
CA LYS A 124 5.33 11.91 -26.07
C LYS A 124 4.33 12.37 -27.12
N GLN A 125 3.11 12.73 -26.74
CA GLN A 125 2.11 13.23 -27.67
C GLN A 125 2.23 14.75 -27.79
N PRO A 126 2.33 15.29 -29.02
CA PRO A 126 2.27 16.73 -29.19
C PRO A 126 0.88 17.21 -28.75
N THR A 127 0.90 18.05 -27.74
CA THR A 127 -0.32 18.55 -27.12
C THR A 127 -1.01 19.57 -27.99
N SER A 128 -1.96 19.12 -28.76
CA SER A 128 -2.93 20.03 -29.34
C SER A 128 -4.16 20.21 -28.43
N ASN A 129 -4.29 19.46 -27.36
CA ASN A 129 -5.43 19.54 -26.44
C ASN A 129 -5.02 19.36 -25.00
N SER A 130 -5.36 20.36 -24.23
CA SER A 130 -5.06 20.55 -22.83
C SER A 130 -5.88 19.69 -21.85
N GLN A 131 -6.64 18.72 -22.31
CA GLN A 131 -7.39 17.86 -21.39
C GLN A 131 -6.57 16.64 -20.98
N LEU A 132 -5.90 16.79 -19.85
CA LEU A 132 -5.34 15.63 -19.17
C LEU A 132 -6.49 14.75 -18.71
N PRO A 133 -6.44 13.44 -19.01
CA PRO A 133 -7.42 12.52 -18.41
C PRO A 133 -7.32 12.63 -16.91
N THR A 134 -8.47 12.69 -16.25
CA THR A 134 -8.50 12.71 -14.78
C THR A 134 -7.75 11.50 -14.22
N PRO A 135 -6.96 11.68 -13.15
CA PRO A 135 -6.12 10.59 -12.61
C PRO A 135 -6.88 9.33 -12.25
N ASN A 136 -8.18 9.39 -12.22
CA ASN A 136 -9.05 8.37 -11.64
C ASN A 136 -9.77 7.47 -12.63
N SER A 137 -9.81 7.80 -13.91
CA SER A 137 -10.70 7.10 -14.81
C SER A 137 -10.13 5.80 -15.39
N LYS A 138 -8.82 5.69 -15.57
CA LYS A 138 -8.21 4.49 -16.15
C LYS A 138 -7.27 3.76 -15.21
N LEU A 139 -6.70 4.44 -14.24
CA LEU A 139 -5.66 3.87 -13.39
C LEU A 139 -6.21 3.14 -12.19
N LEU A 140 -7.44 3.44 -11.81
CA LEU A 140 -8.06 2.92 -10.59
C LEU A 140 -9.30 2.08 -10.88
N THR A 141 -9.56 1.77 -12.15
CA THR A 141 -10.61 0.83 -12.54
C THR A 141 -9.98 -0.44 -13.11
N PRO A 142 -10.47 -1.64 -12.70
CA PRO A 142 -9.84 -2.90 -13.12
C PRO A 142 -9.96 -3.20 -14.61
N ASN A 143 -10.85 -2.58 -15.33
CA ASN A 143 -11.09 -2.82 -16.75
C ASN A 143 -11.12 -1.51 -17.50
N SER A 144 -10.01 -1.06 -17.89
CA SER A 144 -9.93 0.11 -18.75
C SER A 144 -9.66 -0.30 -20.18
#